data_7fcb26b559fa67d388a971a99c995fd2
#
_entry.id   7fcb26b559fa67d388a971a99c995fd2
#
_cell.length_a   1.000
_cell.length_b   1.000
_cell.length_c   1.000
_cell.angle_alpha   90.00
_cell.angle_beta   90.00
_cell.angle_gamma   90.00
#
_symmetry.space_group_name_H-M   'P 1'
#
loop_
_entity.id
_entity.type
_entity.pdbx_description
1 polymer ?
#
loop_
_entity_poly.entity_id
_entity_poly.type
_entity_poly.pdbx_seq_one_letter_code
_entity_poly.pdbx_strand_id
1 'polypeptide(L)'
;MHQLILSLVVLLAAPALAASSNDRDMRRATVQIFFTASAPDYAQPWQPGRQGGGTGSGVVIDGKRILTNGHVVANAAYISVRKSGDIKKYPARVAFVGHDGETAVITVDDESFFNGTMAAKFGGLPFQRDKVAVYGYPIGGTDLSVTEGIVSRVGVTVYTHSSRALLAVQTDAAINPGNSGGPVFQDGKLVGIAFQHSVGAQNIGYVVPMPIIERFLKDIKDGRYDGIPELGIWWQGTENDSLRKAMGLAMDNSGVLVTKVGCGSSAWGVLKEDDVLTSLDGVKIGQDGTIPFREDERIEFTDLISRRQIGENLDAVIVRGGKEQAVKIPMRASADLVPGPRYDAKPSYFILGGLVFMPLTDELIGARGAGFRVRSLSADGMPTPERTEVVVLSHVLAHDFNRGYHSWSMAPVTRVNGRTIGKLADLVEAFKNPVDGRHDIELEHYSGYGENKGSRIVLDAATAAKVLPAILARYGVPADRSDDLKKP
;
A
#
# COMPACT_ATOMS: atom_id res chain seq x y z
N MET A 1 84.72 20.17 -17.71
CA MET A 1 83.57 21.09 -17.65
C MET A 1 82.30 20.24 -17.72
N HIS A 2 81.71 19.91 -16.58
CA HIS A 2 80.45 19.18 -16.50
C HIS A 2 79.35 20.17 -16.15
N GLN A 3 78.39 20.38 -17.07
CA GLN A 3 77.17 21.15 -16.80
C GLN A 3 76.15 20.26 -16.12
N LEU A 4 75.79 20.58 -14.84
CA LEU A 4 74.61 20.04 -14.18
C LEU A 4 73.37 20.76 -14.68
N ILE A 5 72.47 19.99 -15.32
CA ILE A 5 71.11 20.47 -15.64
C ILE A 5 70.22 20.14 -14.44
N LEU A 6 69.77 21.20 -13.77
CA LEU A 6 68.81 21.12 -12.65
C LEU A 6 67.40 21.12 -13.24
N SER A 7 66.73 19.97 -13.29
CA SER A 7 65.33 19.89 -13.73
C SER A 7 64.42 20.28 -12.59
N LEU A 8 63.73 21.42 -12.75
CA LEU A 8 62.72 21.91 -11.84
C LEU A 8 61.39 21.14 -12.10
N VAL A 9 61.03 20.21 -11.24
CA VAL A 9 59.69 19.56 -11.27
C VAL A 9 58.70 20.48 -10.59
N VAL A 10 57.90 21.17 -11.40
CA VAL A 10 56.73 21.94 -10.91
C VAL A 10 55.58 20.96 -10.67
N LEU A 11 55.34 20.61 -9.43
CA LEU A 11 54.09 19.90 -9.03
C LEU A 11 52.93 20.87 -9.21
N LEU A 12 52.20 20.72 -10.29
CA LEU A 12 50.85 21.32 -10.45
C LEU A 12 49.88 20.61 -9.50
N ALA A 13 49.64 21.18 -8.32
CA ALA A 13 48.52 20.78 -7.46
C ALA A 13 47.21 21.07 -8.28
N ALA A 14 46.57 20.01 -8.77
CA ALA A 14 45.25 20.13 -9.34
C ALA A 14 44.29 20.70 -8.26
N PRO A 15 43.51 21.76 -8.56
CA PRO A 15 42.52 22.24 -7.59
C PRO A 15 41.54 21.12 -7.31
N ALA A 16 41.45 20.68 -6.06
CA ALA A 16 40.35 19.85 -5.62
C ALA A 16 39.06 20.61 -5.94
N LEU A 17 38.27 20.08 -6.89
CA LEU A 17 36.93 20.62 -7.17
C LEU A 17 36.15 20.54 -5.86
N ALA A 18 36.02 21.68 -5.16
CA ALA A 18 35.15 21.80 -4.01
C ALA A 18 33.70 21.53 -4.50
N ALA A 19 33.04 20.54 -3.90
CA ALA A 19 31.63 20.28 -4.14
C ALA A 19 30.85 21.60 -4.05
N SER A 20 29.92 21.84 -4.97
CA SER A 20 29.08 23.04 -4.95
C SER A 20 28.38 23.15 -3.60
N SER A 21 28.03 24.37 -3.15
CA SER A 21 27.29 24.58 -1.90
C SER A 21 26.01 23.74 -1.88
N ASN A 22 25.33 23.61 -3.02
CA ASN A 22 24.13 22.79 -3.18
C ASN A 22 24.38 21.29 -2.94
N ASP A 23 25.46 20.70 -3.49
CA ASP A 23 25.77 19.27 -3.27
C ASP A 23 26.03 18.99 -1.77
N ARG A 24 26.75 19.89 -1.09
CA ARG A 24 26.99 19.77 0.36
C ARG A 24 25.70 19.79 1.16
N ASP A 25 24.74 20.66 0.82
CA ASP A 25 23.47 20.76 1.50
C ASP A 25 22.60 19.52 1.24
N MET A 26 22.55 18.99 0.01
CA MET A 26 21.86 17.75 -0.33
C MET A 26 22.43 16.54 0.42
N ARG A 27 23.76 16.45 0.55
CA ARG A 27 24.42 15.41 1.37
C ARG A 27 24.06 15.52 2.85
N ARG A 28 24.01 16.73 3.40
CA ARG A 28 23.61 16.98 4.79
C ARG A 28 22.13 16.73 5.07
N ALA A 29 21.29 16.83 4.05
CA ALA A 29 19.88 16.49 4.14
C ALA A 29 19.65 14.98 4.09
N THR A 30 20.56 14.19 3.51
CA THR A 30 20.40 12.75 3.29
C THR A 30 20.91 11.95 4.48
N VAL A 31 20.12 10.98 4.94
CA VAL A 31 20.45 10.12 6.08
C VAL A 31 20.32 8.64 5.71
N GLN A 32 21.12 7.79 6.35
CA GLN A 32 20.99 6.35 6.27
C GLN A 32 20.05 5.84 7.37
N ILE A 33 19.15 4.94 7.01
CA ILE A 33 18.19 4.30 7.92
C ILE A 33 18.60 2.83 8.06
N PHE A 34 18.60 2.33 9.29
CA PHE A 34 18.79 0.93 9.63
C PHE A 34 17.54 0.45 10.33
N PHE A 35 16.98 -0.67 9.90
CA PHE A 35 15.79 -1.22 10.54
C PHE A 35 15.92 -2.71 10.82
N THR A 36 15.21 -3.16 11.86
CA THR A 36 14.89 -4.55 12.11
C THR A 36 13.38 -4.66 12.06
N ALA A 37 12.87 -5.51 11.20
CA ALA A 37 11.43 -5.72 11.02
C ALA A 37 11.01 -7.13 11.40
N SER A 38 9.76 -7.31 11.80
CA SER A 38 9.15 -8.59 12.12
C SER A 38 7.73 -8.61 11.57
N ALA A 39 7.59 -8.99 10.29
CA ALA A 39 6.28 -9.11 9.67
C ALA A 39 5.46 -10.23 10.33
N PRO A 40 4.16 -10.04 10.60
CA PRO A 40 3.30 -11.07 11.18
C PRO A 40 3.26 -12.35 10.33
N ASP A 41 3.12 -13.51 10.98
CA ASP A 41 2.96 -14.79 10.29
C ASP A 41 1.46 -15.07 10.04
N TYR A 42 1.01 -14.86 8.80
CA TYR A 42 -0.38 -15.15 8.43
C TYR A 42 -0.69 -16.65 8.32
N ALA A 43 0.32 -17.53 8.21
CA ALA A 43 0.12 -18.98 8.28
C ALA A 43 -0.12 -19.46 9.72
N GLN A 44 0.48 -18.77 10.71
CA GLN A 44 0.31 -19.02 12.13
C GLN A 44 0.05 -17.69 12.87
N PRO A 45 -1.19 -17.15 12.80
CA PRO A 45 -1.49 -15.74 13.17
C PRO A 45 -1.23 -15.39 14.63
N TRP A 46 -1.00 -16.38 15.49
CA TRP A 46 -0.62 -16.21 16.90
C TRP A 46 0.90 -16.14 17.12
N GLN A 47 1.71 -16.44 16.10
CA GLN A 47 3.17 -16.41 16.20
C GLN A 47 3.73 -15.05 15.73
N PRO A 48 4.79 -14.56 16.38
CA PRO A 48 5.56 -13.47 15.80
C PRO A 48 6.24 -13.97 14.51
N GLY A 49 6.29 -13.11 13.51
CA GLY A 49 6.99 -13.43 12.27
C GLY A 49 8.51 -13.47 12.45
N ARG A 50 9.19 -13.91 11.42
CA ARG A 50 10.66 -13.93 11.40
C ARG A 50 11.20 -12.50 11.42
N GLN A 51 12.24 -12.29 12.24
CA GLN A 51 12.97 -11.04 12.22
C GLN A 51 13.90 -10.99 11.00
N GLY A 52 13.90 -9.85 10.35
CA GLY A 52 14.82 -9.49 9.27
C GLY A 52 15.33 -8.08 9.49
N GLY A 53 16.43 -7.73 8.86
CA GLY A 53 16.97 -6.38 8.93
C GLY A 53 17.38 -5.87 7.55
N GLY A 54 17.46 -4.57 7.43
CA GLY A 54 17.87 -3.92 6.20
C GLY A 54 18.32 -2.48 6.43
N THR A 55 18.63 -1.85 5.30
CA THR A 55 18.98 -0.44 5.25
C THR A 55 18.12 0.26 4.20
N GLY A 56 17.84 1.52 4.45
CA GLY A 56 17.20 2.43 3.52
C GLY A 56 17.83 3.81 3.63
N SER A 57 17.23 4.74 2.95
CA SER A 57 17.64 6.14 2.94
C SER A 57 16.47 7.03 3.40
N GLY A 58 16.78 8.25 3.77
CA GLY A 58 15.79 9.24 4.14
C GLY A 58 16.31 10.66 3.92
N VAL A 59 15.42 11.62 4.01
CA VAL A 59 15.74 13.03 3.86
C VAL A 59 15.21 13.83 5.04
N VAL A 60 16.07 14.66 5.63
CA VAL A 60 15.67 15.60 6.67
C VAL A 60 14.77 16.68 6.05
N ILE A 61 13.63 16.89 6.66
CA ILE A 61 12.65 17.93 6.29
C ILE A 61 12.38 18.86 7.47
N ASP A 62 11.66 19.94 7.24
CA ASP A 62 11.32 20.91 8.28
C ASP A 62 10.63 20.26 9.50
N GLY A 63 10.85 20.85 10.68
CA GLY A 63 10.28 20.39 11.94
C GLY A 63 11.04 19.22 12.58
N LYS A 64 12.35 19.05 12.30
CA LYS A 64 13.19 17.99 12.84
C LYS A 64 12.61 16.60 12.55
N ARG A 65 12.20 16.37 11.32
CA ARG A 65 11.61 15.14 10.82
C ARG A 65 12.45 14.57 9.68
N ILE A 66 12.35 13.27 9.48
CA ILE A 66 12.98 12.57 8.37
C ILE A 66 11.88 11.91 7.56
N LEU A 67 11.80 12.25 6.28
CA LEU A 67 10.90 11.63 5.30
C LEU A 67 11.60 10.40 4.70
N THR A 68 10.87 9.30 4.54
CA THR A 68 11.33 8.06 3.91
C THR A 68 10.15 7.33 3.28
N ASN A 69 10.37 6.13 2.72
CA ASN A 69 9.29 5.28 2.21
C ASN A 69 8.56 4.50 3.31
N GLY A 70 7.31 4.15 3.03
CA GLY A 70 6.50 3.26 3.87
C GLY A 70 7.14 1.88 4.04
N HIS A 71 7.64 1.27 2.95
CA HIS A 71 8.27 -0.05 3.00
C HIS A 71 9.58 -0.11 3.81
N VAL A 72 10.30 1.01 3.95
CA VAL A 72 11.53 1.08 4.76
C VAL A 72 11.24 0.91 6.25
N VAL A 73 10.04 1.32 6.68
CA VAL A 73 9.64 1.27 8.10
C VAL A 73 8.56 0.22 8.38
N ALA A 74 8.06 -0.46 7.37
CA ALA A 74 6.99 -1.45 7.50
C ALA A 74 7.37 -2.58 8.46
N ASN A 75 6.49 -2.88 9.43
CA ASN A 75 6.67 -3.89 10.47
C ASN A 75 7.97 -3.71 11.28
N ALA A 76 8.50 -2.50 11.38
CA ALA A 76 9.76 -2.24 12.07
C ALA A 76 9.62 -2.41 13.59
N ALA A 77 10.41 -3.33 14.15
CA ALA A 77 10.57 -3.50 15.58
C ALA A 77 11.63 -2.54 16.16
N TYR A 78 12.59 -2.12 15.34
CA TYR A 78 13.64 -1.17 15.73
C TYR A 78 14.12 -0.39 14.52
N ILE A 79 14.36 0.92 14.72
CA ILE A 79 14.91 1.82 13.71
C ILE A 79 16.01 2.66 14.32
N SER A 80 17.08 2.86 13.58
CA SER A 80 18.10 3.86 13.88
C SER A 80 18.52 4.60 12.61
N VAL A 81 19.02 5.81 12.78
CA VAL A 81 19.46 6.68 11.68
C VAL A 81 20.90 7.14 11.87
N ARG A 82 21.59 7.38 10.77
CA ARG A 82 22.96 7.90 10.75
C ARG A 82 23.04 9.05 9.75
N LYS A 83 23.71 10.14 10.14
CA LYS A 83 24.01 11.27 9.26
C LYS A 83 25.09 10.91 8.23
N SER A 84 25.08 11.57 7.11
CA SER A 84 26.20 11.48 6.15
C SER A 84 27.50 11.88 6.80
N GLY A 85 28.54 11.03 6.66
CA GLY A 85 29.87 11.25 7.22
C GLY A 85 30.01 11.05 8.73
N ASP A 86 28.96 10.58 9.43
CA ASP A 86 29.01 10.27 10.87
C ASP A 86 29.12 8.75 11.09
N ILE A 87 29.63 8.35 12.25
CA ILE A 87 29.71 6.95 12.69
C ILE A 87 28.61 6.60 13.69
N LYS A 88 28.07 7.61 14.40
CA LYS A 88 27.05 7.43 15.43
C LYS A 88 25.69 7.11 14.81
N LYS A 89 25.04 6.05 15.30
CA LYS A 89 23.65 5.73 15.03
C LYS A 89 22.78 6.27 16.16
N TYR A 90 21.67 6.88 15.79
CA TYR A 90 20.71 7.45 16.71
C TYR A 90 19.43 6.62 16.65
N PRO A 91 18.89 6.14 17.78
CA PRO A 91 17.57 5.51 17.81
C PRO A 91 16.52 6.45 17.25
N ALA A 92 15.62 5.90 16.46
CA ALA A 92 14.53 6.63 15.81
C ALA A 92 13.22 5.86 15.95
N ARG A 93 12.11 6.55 15.74
CA ARG A 93 10.77 5.95 15.78
C ARG A 93 9.92 6.46 14.64
N VAL A 94 9.00 5.62 14.18
CA VAL A 94 7.98 6.01 13.21
C VAL A 94 7.02 6.97 13.90
N ALA A 95 6.86 8.17 13.35
CA ALA A 95 5.85 9.13 13.78
C ALA A 95 4.54 8.90 13.03
N PHE A 96 4.64 8.76 11.71
CA PHE A 96 3.51 8.50 10.81
C PHE A 96 3.96 7.63 9.63
N VAL A 97 3.07 6.76 9.17
CA VAL A 97 3.27 5.97 7.95
C VAL A 97 2.00 5.96 7.12
N GLY A 98 2.15 6.24 5.82
CA GLY A 98 1.14 6.10 4.79
C GLY A 98 1.58 5.02 3.81
N HIS A 99 1.26 3.76 4.12
CA HIS A 99 1.64 2.62 3.30
C HIS A 99 1.08 2.70 1.88
N ASP A 100 -0.15 3.20 1.74
CA ASP A 100 -0.83 3.38 0.46
C ASP A 100 -0.12 4.37 -0.47
N GLY A 101 0.48 5.45 0.09
CA GLY A 101 1.26 6.45 -0.64
C GLY A 101 2.77 6.26 -0.58
N GLU A 102 3.26 5.14 -0.02
CA GLU A 102 4.71 4.85 0.08
C GLU A 102 5.51 5.95 0.79
N THR A 103 4.94 6.54 1.83
CA THR A 103 5.53 7.66 2.57
C THR A 103 5.55 7.38 4.06
N ALA A 104 6.60 7.79 4.74
CA ALA A 104 6.70 7.74 6.20
C ALA A 104 7.50 8.91 6.75
N VAL A 105 7.17 9.32 7.97
CA VAL A 105 7.94 10.27 8.75
C VAL A 105 8.46 9.58 10.00
N ILE A 106 9.77 9.66 10.20
CA ILE A 106 10.44 9.21 11.42
C ILE A 106 11.01 10.39 12.20
N THR A 107 11.12 10.22 13.51
CA THR A 107 11.65 11.21 14.44
C THR A 107 12.79 10.62 15.25
N VAL A 108 13.68 11.50 15.74
CA VAL A 108 14.84 11.15 16.57
C VAL A 108 14.73 11.92 17.87
N ASP A 109 14.75 11.22 19.00
CA ASP A 109 14.56 11.87 20.31
C ASP A 109 15.80 12.66 20.75
N ASP A 110 17.01 12.22 20.36
CA ASP A 110 18.26 12.96 20.59
C ASP A 110 18.35 14.12 19.56
N GLU A 111 17.92 15.30 19.96
CA GLU A 111 17.94 16.48 19.10
C GLU A 111 19.33 16.85 18.56
N SER A 112 20.41 16.40 19.21
CA SER A 112 21.77 16.62 18.72
C SER A 112 22.03 15.98 17.36
N PHE A 113 21.17 15.02 16.96
CA PHE A 113 21.16 14.45 15.61
C PHE A 113 21.04 15.53 14.53
N PHE A 114 20.21 16.53 14.75
CA PHE A 114 19.95 17.56 13.74
C PHE A 114 21.05 18.64 13.64
N ASN A 115 22.03 18.64 14.56
CA ASN A 115 23.18 19.51 14.46
C ASN A 115 24.04 19.18 13.23
N GLY A 116 24.19 20.14 12.33
CA GLY A 116 24.93 19.97 11.08
C GLY A 116 24.17 19.25 9.96
N THR A 117 22.89 18.85 10.16
CA THR A 117 21.99 18.46 9.07
C THR A 117 21.41 19.68 8.39
N MET A 118 20.81 19.51 7.21
CA MET A 118 20.09 20.54 6.45
C MET A 118 18.70 20.00 6.10
N ALA A 119 17.67 20.78 6.38
CA ALA A 119 16.33 20.45 5.90
C ALA A 119 16.23 20.70 4.38
N ALA A 120 15.77 19.71 3.63
CA ALA A 120 15.59 19.82 2.19
C ALA A 120 14.50 20.86 1.86
N LYS A 121 14.79 21.73 0.90
CA LYS A 121 13.79 22.65 0.33
C LYS A 121 12.94 21.90 -0.69
N PHE A 122 11.63 22.04 -0.60
CA PHE A 122 10.69 21.39 -1.52
C PHE A 122 10.73 22.06 -2.90
N GLY A 123 10.75 21.23 -3.94
CA GLY A 123 10.57 21.61 -5.33
C GLY A 123 9.16 21.32 -5.81
N GLY A 124 8.96 21.43 -7.11
CA GLY A 124 7.72 21.03 -7.78
C GLY A 124 7.77 19.66 -8.38
N LEU A 125 6.75 19.32 -9.15
CA LEU A 125 6.73 18.12 -10.00
C LEU A 125 7.59 18.39 -11.24
N PRO A 126 8.66 17.60 -11.49
CA PRO A 126 9.58 17.84 -12.61
C PRO A 126 8.90 17.55 -13.96
N PHE A 127 9.44 18.12 -15.02
CA PHE A 127 9.03 17.86 -16.39
C PHE A 127 9.82 16.69 -17.00
N GLN A 128 9.28 16.10 -18.04
CA GLN A 128 10.01 15.13 -18.85
C GLN A 128 11.33 15.74 -19.36
N ARG A 129 12.42 14.96 -19.32
CA ARG A 129 13.80 15.33 -19.67
C ARG A 129 14.51 16.24 -18.65
N ASP A 130 13.87 16.66 -17.56
CA ASP A 130 14.56 17.34 -16.47
C ASP A 130 15.63 16.43 -15.87
N LYS A 131 16.78 17.00 -15.55
CA LYS A 131 17.86 16.29 -14.85
C LYS A 131 17.52 16.15 -13.38
N VAL A 132 17.73 14.96 -12.85
CA VAL A 132 17.53 14.65 -11.43
C VAL A 132 18.72 13.89 -10.87
N ALA A 133 18.98 14.08 -9.56
CA ALA A 133 20.01 13.36 -8.83
C ALA A 133 19.39 12.63 -7.64
N VAL A 134 19.64 11.34 -7.52
CA VAL A 134 19.19 10.46 -6.44
C VAL A 134 20.32 10.29 -5.44
N TYR A 135 20.08 10.64 -4.18
CA TYR A 135 21.03 10.49 -3.09
C TYR A 135 20.56 9.34 -2.18
N GLY A 136 21.44 8.41 -1.84
CA GLY A 136 21.06 7.28 -1.00
C GLY A 136 22.22 6.38 -0.59
N TYR A 137 21.90 5.34 0.17
CA TYR A 137 22.85 4.38 0.72
C TYR A 137 22.54 2.97 0.19
N PRO A 138 23.01 2.60 -1.02
CA PRO A 138 22.75 1.30 -1.61
C PRO A 138 23.29 0.17 -0.72
N ILE A 139 22.64 -1.00 -0.79
CA ILE A 139 23.06 -2.20 -0.04
C ILE A 139 24.51 -2.56 -0.43
N GLY A 140 25.31 -2.85 0.60
CA GLY A 140 26.74 -3.19 0.45
C GLY A 140 27.69 -2.00 0.58
N GLY A 141 27.17 -0.76 0.69
CA GLY A 141 27.94 0.46 0.93
C GLY A 141 27.61 1.12 2.26
N THR A 142 28.63 1.77 2.86
CA THR A 142 28.46 2.62 4.06
C THR A 142 28.43 4.10 3.67
N ASP A 143 28.82 4.40 2.45
CA ASP A 143 29.00 5.75 1.95
C ASP A 143 27.80 6.19 1.12
N LEU A 144 27.53 7.50 1.16
CA LEU A 144 26.48 8.12 0.38
C LEU A 144 26.80 8.01 -1.11
N SER A 145 25.93 7.38 -1.87
CA SER A 145 25.95 7.30 -3.34
C SER A 145 25.09 8.38 -3.95
N VAL A 146 25.51 8.92 -5.08
CA VAL A 146 24.76 9.85 -5.91
C VAL A 146 24.68 9.28 -7.32
N THR A 147 23.46 9.13 -7.82
CA THR A 147 23.22 8.73 -9.22
C THR A 147 22.43 9.82 -9.91
N GLU A 148 22.81 10.14 -11.15
CA GLU A 148 22.16 11.16 -11.97
C GLU A 148 21.43 10.51 -13.13
N GLY A 149 20.37 11.14 -13.58
CA GLY A 149 19.59 10.74 -14.74
C GLY A 149 18.61 11.84 -15.14
N ILE A 150 17.66 11.46 -15.99
CA ILE A 150 16.60 12.35 -16.45
C ILE A 150 15.22 11.77 -16.09
N VAL A 151 14.24 12.63 -16.03
CA VAL A 151 12.83 12.25 -15.95
C VAL A 151 12.40 11.68 -17.30
N SER A 152 12.07 10.41 -17.35
CA SER A 152 11.59 9.72 -18.53
C SER A 152 10.10 9.93 -18.77
N ARG A 153 9.32 9.96 -17.70
CA ARG A 153 7.85 10.09 -17.75
C ARG A 153 7.30 10.51 -16.39
N VAL A 154 6.17 11.23 -16.41
CA VAL A 154 5.31 11.47 -15.22
C VAL A 154 3.95 10.88 -15.54
N GLY A 155 3.40 10.06 -14.63
CA GLY A 155 2.11 9.41 -14.86
C GLY A 155 1.70 8.51 -13.70
N VAL A 156 0.52 7.93 -13.79
CA VAL A 156 0.03 6.96 -12.81
C VAL A 156 0.71 5.61 -13.03
N THR A 157 1.17 4.97 -11.96
CA THR A 157 1.71 3.62 -11.96
C THR A 157 1.33 2.89 -10.68
N VAL A 158 1.35 1.56 -10.72
CA VAL A 158 1.07 0.75 -9.54
C VAL A 158 2.28 0.76 -8.60
N TYR A 159 2.07 1.17 -7.36
CA TYR A 159 3.05 1.12 -6.29
C TYR A 159 3.14 -0.31 -5.77
N THR A 160 4.29 -0.96 -5.91
CA THR A 160 4.45 -2.39 -5.56
C THR A 160 4.18 -2.70 -4.10
N HIS A 161 4.45 -1.75 -3.19
CA HIS A 161 4.22 -1.92 -1.76
C HIS A 161 2.73 -1.95 -1.41
N SER A 162 1.93 -1.09 -2.01
CA SER A 162 0.52 -0.89 -1.66
C SER A 162 -0.47 -1.45 -2.68
N SER A 163 0.01 -1.84 -3.86
CA SER A 163 -0.83 -2.18 -5.02
C SER A 163 -1.74 -1.03 -5.49
N ARG A 164 -1.51 0.20 -5.02
CA ARG A 164 -2.28 1.40 -5.39
C ARG A 164 -1.74 2.03 -6.67
N ALA A 165 -2.63 2.44 -7.57
CA ALA A 165 -2.29 3.20 -8.76
C ALA A 165 -2.22 4.70 -8.42
N LEU A 166 -1.02 5.27 -8.35
CA LEU A 166 -0.77 6.65 -7.93
C LEU A 166 0.23 7.34 -8.86
N LEU A 167 0.24 8.68 -8.79
CA LEU A 167 1.20 9.50 -9.54
C LEU A 167 2.64 9.10 -9.17
N ALA A 168 3.48 8.90 -10.18
CA ALA A 168 4.91 8.64 -10.03
C ALA A 168 5.72 9.37 -11.09
N VAL A 169 6.98 9.64 -10.77
CA VAL A 169 7.98 10.08 -11.74
C VAL A 169 8.87 8.89 -12.08
N GLN A 170 8.96 8.56 -13.36
CA GLN A 170 9.89 7.57 -13.88
C GLN A 170 11.19 8.26 -14.27
N THR A 171 12.34 7.66 -13.90
CA THR A 171 13.68 8.16 -14.21
C THR A 171 14.60 7.02 -14.65
N ASP A 172 15.61 7.32 -15.44
CA ASP A 172 16.69 6.42 -15.78
C ASP A 172 17.87 6.48 -14.78
N ALA A 173 17.82 7.39 -13.80
CA ALA A 173 18.76 7.37 -12.68
C ALA A 173 18.71 6.01 -11.96
N ALA A 174 19.86 5.42 -11.67
CA ALA A 174 19.93 4.10 -11.06
C ALA A 174 19.37 4.12 -9.64
N ILE A 175 18.26 3.43 -9.41
CA ILE A 175 17.65 3.19 -8.10
C ILE A 175 17.88 1.72 -7.74
N ASN A 176 18.77 1.51 -6.75
CA ASN A 176 19.13 0.18 -6.25
C ASN A 176 18.59 -0.03 -4.84
N PRO A 177 18.42 -1.29 -4.37
CA PRO A 177 18.06 -1.57 -2.99
C PRO A 177 18.95 -0.82 -2.00
N GLY A 178 18.34 -0.13 -1.04
CA GLY A 178 19.00 0.78 -0.09
C GLY A 178 18.88 2.26 -0.45
N ASN A 179 18.69 2.62 -1.73
CA ASN A 179 18.36 3.99 -2.12
C ASN A 179 16.90 4.36 -1.80
N SER A 180 16.04 3.38 -1.54
CA SER A 180 14.63 3.58 -1.15
C SER A 180 14.50 4.59 0.00
N GLY A 181 13.60 5.56 -0.15
CA GLY A 181 13.40 6.69 0.76
C GLY A 181 14.42 7.80 0.61
N GLY A 182 15.45 7.61 -0.20
CA GLY A 182 16.45 8.62 -0.50
C GLY A 182 15.88 9.77 -1.35
N PRO A 183 16.33 11.01 -1.09
CA PRO A 183 15.85 12.17 -1.82
C PRO A 183 16.25 12.15 -3.28
N VAL A 184 15.33 12.65 -4.10
CA VAL A 184 15.56 12.99 -5.49
C VAL A 184 15.54 14.50 -5.64
N PHE A 185 16.64 15.07 -6.06
CA PHE A 185 16.80 16.53 -6.20
C PHE A 185 16.84 16.96 -7.66
N GLN A 186 16.24 18.13 -7.90
CA GLN A 186 16.39 18.93 -9.11
C GLN A 186 16.81 20.33 -8.69
N ASP A 187 17.92 20.84 -9.20
CA ASP A 187 18.44 22.18 -8.87
C ASP A 187 18.53 22.49 -7.37
N GLY A 188 18.90 21.47 -6.56
CA GLY A 188 19.02 21.59 -5.11
C GLY A 188 17.69 21.56 -4.34
N LYS A 189 16.56 21.32 -4.99
CA LYS A 189 15.23 21.18 -4.39
C LYS A 189 14.75 19.73 -4.47
N LEU A 190 14.11 19.27 -3.39
CA LEU A 190 13.51 17.96 -3.31
C LEU A 190 12.28 17.86 -4.23
N VAL A 191 12.31 16.98 -5.21
CA VAL A 191 11.21 16.73 -6.16
C VAL A 191 10.49 15.39 -5.88
N GLY A 192 11.03 14.57 -4.97
CA GLY A 192 10.45 13.32 -4.53
C GLY A 192 11.43 12.43 -3.78
N ILE A 193 11.00 11.22 -3.46
CA ILE A 193 11.83 10.16 -2.85
C ILE A 193 11.84 8.92 -3.73
N ALA A 194 13.00 8.31 -3.90
CA ALA A 194 13.16 7.07 -4.67
C ALA A 194 12.46 5.92 -3.96
N PHE A 195 11.70 5.03 -4.68
CA PHE A 195 10.98 3.98 -3.98
C PHE A 195 11.06 2.58 -4.60
N GLN A 196 11.05 2.45 -5.92
CA GLN A 196 11.09 1.12 -6.58
C GLN A 196 11.83 1.17 -7.91
N HIS A 197 12.26 0.00 -8.37
CA HIS A 197 12.72 -0.21 -9.74
C HIS A 197 11.87 -1.29 -10.40
N SER A 198 11.80 -1.28 -11.73
CA SER A 198 11.08 -2.31 -12.47
C SER A 198 11.91 -3.59 -12.50
N VAL A 199 11.39 -4.66 -11.92
CA VAL A 199 12.03 -5.98 -11.96
C VAL A 199 11.97 -6.51 -13.40
N GLY A 200 13.15 -6.83 -13.99
CA GLY A 200 13.24 -7.34 -15.35
C GLY A 200 13.40 -6.26 -16.45
N ALA A 201 13.40 -4.97 -16.10
CA ALA A 201 13.77 -3.88 -16.99
C ALA A 201 15.02 -3.15 -16.49
N GLN A 202 15.89 -2.76 -17.40
CA GLN A 202 17.09 -1.98 -17.06
C GLN A 202 16.77 -0.48 -17.07
N ASN A 203 17.36 0.27 -16.16
CA ASN A 203 17.28 1.74 -16.10
C ASN A 203 15.85 2.29 -16.00
N ILE A 204 14.99 1.61 -15.22
CA ILE A 204 13.66 2.11 -14.88
C ILE A 204 13.54 2.20 -13.36
N GLY A 205 13.68 3.41 -12.85
CA GLY A 205 13.43 3.77 -11.47
C GLY A 205 12.18 4.62 -11.32
N TYR A 206 11.53 4.53 -10.16
CA TYR A 206 10.34 5.32 -9.83
C TYR A 206 10.56 6.13 -8.56
N VAL A 207 9.95 7.30 -8.55
CA VAL A 207 10.04 8.30 -7.49
C VAL A 207 8.63 8.64 -7.04
N VAL A 208 8.37 8.60 -5.73
CA VAL A 208 7.17 9.19 -5.11
C VAL A 208 7.29 10.69 -5.22
N PRO A 209 6.45 11.38 -6.00
CA PRO A 209 6.62 12.80 -6.28
C PRO A 209 6.06 13.70 -5.18
N MET A 210 6.45 14.99 -5.22
CA MET A 210 6.02 15.99 -4.25
C MET A 210 4.50 16.08 -4.03
N PRO A 211 3.60 15.98 -5.04
CA PRO A 211 2.16 16.01 -4.79
C PRO A 211 1.66 14.94 -3.81
N ILE A 212 2.19 13.72 -3.89
CA ILE A 212 1.86 12.63 -2.95
C ILE A 212 2.45 12.92 -1.56
N ILE A 213 3.71 13.38 -1.52
CA ILE A 213 4.40 13.73 -0.26
C ILE A 213 3.68 14.88 0.45
N GLU A 214 3.36 15.95 -0.27
CA GLU A 214 2.67 17.13 0.31
C GLU A 214 1.26 16.78 0.81
N ARG A 215 0.54 15.91 0.06
CA ARG A 215 -0.74 15.39 0.50
C ARG A 215 -0.59 14.61 1.82
N PHE A 216 0.38 13.70 1.92
CA PHE A 216 0.69 12.97 3.14
C PHE A 216 1.05 13.91 4.31
N LEU A 217 1.93 14.88 4.07
CA LEU A 217 2.31 15.85 5.09
C LEU A 217 1.15 16.78 5.51
N LYS A 218 0.17 17.02 4.65
CA LYS A 218 -1.08 17.72 4.97
C LYS A 218 -1.98 16.87 5.85
N ASP A 219 -2.13 15.59 5.50
CA ASP A 219 -2.96 14.61 6.21
C ASP A 219 -2.54 14.50 7.69
N ILE A 220 -1.27 14.25 7.95
CA ILE A 220 -0.73 14.03 9.31
C ILE A 220 -0.69 15.28 10.21
N LYS A 221 -1.13 16.46 9.76
CA LYS A 221 -1.08 17.70 10.56
C LYS A 221 -1.96 17.68 11.81
N ASP A 222 -3.04 16.93 11.77
CA ASP A 222 -3.95 16.77 12.91
C ASP A 222 -3.52 15.66 13.89
N GLY A 223 -2.37 15.01 13.60
CA GLY A 223 -1.81 13.94 14.44
C GLY A 223 -2.27 12.55 14.04
N ARG A 224 -2.96 12.38 12.91
CA ARG A 224 -3.46 11.12 12.39
C ARG A 224 -3.18 11.00 10.90
N TYR A 225 -3.01 9.80 10.39
CA TYR A 225 -3.02 9.50 8.96
C TYR A 225 -4.35 8.83 8.60
N ASP A 226 -5.13 9.45 7.71
CA ASP A 226 -6.44 8.95 7.30
C ASP A 226 -6.40 8.09 6.02
N GLY A 227 -5.37 8.26 5.20
CA GLY A 227 -5.17 7.49 3.98
C GLY A 227 -5.57 8.22 2.68
N ILE A 228 -5.25 7.62 1.55
CA ILE A 228 -5.58 8.14 0.21
C ILE A 228 -6.97 7.64 -0.19
N PRO A 229 -7.92 8.53 -0.55
CA PRO A 229 -9.26 8.12 -0.94
C PRO A 229 -9.29 7.39 -2.29
N GLU A 230 -10.35 6.61 -2.49
CA GLU A 230 -10.70 5.99 -3.77
C GLU A 230 -12.19 6.15 -4.06
N LEU A 231 -12.56 6.16 -5.35
CA LEU A 231 -13.98 6.10 -5.71
C LEU A 231 -14.61 4.77 -5.35
N GLY A 232 -13.86 3.67 -5.48
CA GLY A 232 -14.37 2.32 -5.29
C GLY A 232 -15.40 1.94 -6.35
N ILE A 233 -15.10 2.24 -7.60
CA ILE A 233 -15.89 1.88 -8.77
C ILE A 233 -15.08 1.02 -9.74
N TRP A 234 -15.78 0.20 -10.50
CA TRP A 234 -15.27 -0.32 -11.74
C TRP A 234 -15.86 0.49 -12.89
N TRP A 235 -15.07 0.72 -13.91
CA TRP A 235 -15.47 1.52 -15.05
C TRP A 235 -14.89 0.95 -16.35
N GLN A 236 -15.51 1.32 -17.47
CA GLN A 236 -15.00 1.05 -18.81
C GLN A 236 -15.03 2.31 -19.67
N GLY A 237 -14.14 2.36 -20.67
CA GLY A 237 -14.13 3.40 -21.67
C GLY A 237 -15.41 3.41 -22.53
N THR A 238 -15.72 4.57 -23.05
CA THR A 238 -16.91 4.80 -23.89
C THR A 238 -16.56 5.14 -25.35
N GLU A 239 -15.46 4.58 -25.87
CA GLU A 239 -14.98 4.86 -27.23
C GLU A 239 -15.93 4.35 -28.32
N ASN A 240 -16.75 3.34 -28.03
CA ASN A 240 -17.66 2.77 -29.00
C ASN A 240 -18.89 3.64 -29.20
N ASP A 241 -19.14 4.08 -30.45
CA ASP A 241 -20.29 4.95 -30.84
C ASP A 241 -21.64 4.36 -30.47
N SER A 242 -21.84 3.03 -30.59
CA SER A 242 -23.08 2.38 -30.24
C SER A 242 -23.35 2.42 -28.75
N LEU A 243 -22.29 2.25 -27.93
CA LEU A 243 -22.37 2.40 -26.47
C LEU A 243 -22.74 3.85 -26.11
N ARG A 244 -22.06 4.84 -26.72
CA ARG A 244 -22.35 6.26 -26.48
C ARG A 244 -23.81 6.60 -26.78
N LYS A 245 -24.30 6.15 -27.92
CA LYS A 245 -25.74 6.35 -28.32
C LYS A 245 -26.67 5.66 -27.31
N ALA A 246 -26.38 4.43 -26.89
CA ALA A 246 -27.19 3.71 -25.91
C ALA A 246 -27.24 4.41 -24.55
N MET A 247 -26.14 5.03 -24.12
CA MET A 247 -26.05 5.80 -22.88
C MET A 247 -26.53 7.25 -22.98
N GLY A 248 -26.95 7.69 -24.17
CA GLY A 248 -27.42 9.06 -24.42
C GLY A 248 -26.33 10.10 -24.33
N LEU A 249 -25.06 9.74 -24.64
CA LEU A 249 -23.91 10.62 -24.55
C LEU A 249 -23.75 11.50 -25.80
N ALA A 250 -23.25 12.71 -25.59
CA ALA A 250 -22.75 13.55 -26.68
C ALA A 250 -21.57 12.87 -27.40
N MET A 251 -21.41 13.16 -28.70
CA MET A 251 -20.31 12.64 -29.52
C MET A 251 -19.05 13.53 -29.35
N ASP A 252 -18.67 13.81 -28.12
CA ASP A 252 -17.60 14.75 -27.75
C ASP A 252 -16.40 14.07 -27.08
N ASN A 253 -16.30 12.75 -27.23
CA ASN A 253 -15.22 11.89 -26.72
C ASN A 253 -15.03 11.99 -25.19
N SER A 254 -16.10 12.22 -24.42
CA SER A 254 -16.03 12.35 -22.96
C SER A 254 -16.79 11.23 -22.23
N GLY A 255 -16.31 10.96 -21.01
CA GLY A 255 -16.99 10.14 -20.00
C GLY A 255 -16.59 8.68 -20.01
N VAL A 256 -16.63 8.07 -18.82
CA VAL A 256 -16.43 6.64 -18.56
C VAL A 256 -17.67 6.04 -17.94
N LEU A 257 -18.03 4.82 -18.36
CA LEU A 257 -19.21 4.11 -17.84
C LEU A 257 -18.88 3.42 -16.54
N VAL A 258 -19.63 3.69 -15.48
CA VAL A 258 -19.54 2.99 -14.20
C VAL A 258 -20.21 1.62 -14.33
N THR A 259 -19.45 0.55 -14.12
CA THR A 259 -19.93 -0.84 -14.26
C THR A 259 -20.25 -1.50 -12.92
N LYS A 260 -19.59 -1.05 -11.81
CA LYS A 260 -19.88 -1.50 -10.45
C LYS A 260 -19.55 -0.39 -9.44
N VAL A 261 -20.20 -0.45 -8.27
CA VAL A 261 -19.94 0.44 -7.13
C VAL A 261 -19.81 -0.39 -5.86
N GLY A 262 -18.67 -0.31 -5.18
CA GLY A 262 -18.39 -1.02 -3.94
C GLY A 262 -19.12 -0.41 -2.74
N CYS A 263 -19.72 -1.24 -1.88
CA CYS A 263 -20.37 -0.80 -0.65
C CYS A 263 -19.35 -0.13 0.29
N GLY A 264 -19.72 1.03 0.86
CA GLY A 264 -18.88 1.79 1.78
C GLY A 264 -17.81 2.67 1.11
N SER A 265 -17.60 2.56 -0.20
CA SER A 265 -16.68 3.40 -0.96
C SER A 265 -17.12 4.86 -1.04
N SER A 266 -16.27 5.73 -1.60
CA SER A 266 -16.63 7.14 -1.85
C SER A 266 -17.85 7.27 -2.76
N ALA A 267 -17.94 6.43 -3.78
CA ALA A 267 -19.06 6.46 -4.75
C ALA A 267 -20.36 5.86 -4.20
N TRP A 268 -20.30 5.08 -3.10
CA TRP A 268 -21.47 4.39 -2.56
C TRP A 268 -22.58 5.33 -2.14
N GLY A 269 -23.79 5.09 -2.65
CA GLY A 269 -24.98 5.92 -2.39
C GLY A 269 -25.06 7.19 -3.26
N VAL A 270 -24.04 7.49 -4.06
CA VAL A 270 -24.00 8.65 -4.99
C VAL A 270 -24.03 8.17 -6.44
N LEU A 271 -23.05 7.37 -6.84
CA LEU A 271 -22.99 6.76 -8.17
C LEU A 271 -23.76 5.43 -8.19
N LYS A 272 -24.16 5.02 -9.39
CA LYS A 272 -24.84 3.75 -9.67
C LYS A 272 -24.21 3.09 -10.89
N GLU A 273 -24.44 1.80 -11.04
CA GLU A 273 -24.19 1.11 -12.31
C GLU A 273 -24.96 1.82 -13.44
N ASP A 274 -24.39 1.86 -14.62
CA ASP A 274 -24.85 2.56 -15.81
C ASP A 274 -24.80 4.10 -15.75
N ASP A 275 -24.25 4.72 -14.70
CA ASP A 275 -23.88 6.14 -14.74
C ASP A 275 -22.67 6.33 -15.65
N VAL A 276 -22.63 7.44 -16.38
CA VAL A 276 -21.41 7.85 -17.08
C VAL A 276 -20.82 9.06 -16.39
N LEU A 277 -19.62 8.89 -15.85
CA LEU A 277 -18.87 9.95 -15.18
C LEU A 277 -18.17 10.80 -16.23
N THR A 278 -18.61 12.06 -16.41
CA THR A 278 -18.13 12.94 -17.48
C THR A 278 -17.13 14.00 -17.01
N SER A 279 -17.21 14.45 -15.76
CA SER A 279 -16.22 15.37 -15.21
C SER A 279 -16.06 15.23 -13.69
N LEU A 280 -14.87 15.63 -13.20
CA LEU A 280 -14.52 15.75 -11.78
C LEU A 280 -13.92 17.14 -11.55
N ASP A 281 -14.42 17.90 -10.56
CA ASP A 281 -13.99 19.27 -10.22
C ASP A 281 -13.89 20.19 -11.45
N GLY A 282 -14.83 20.06 -12.37
CA GLY A 282 -14.86 20.82 -13.63
C GLY A 282 -13.88 20.34 -14.71
N VAL A 283 -13.05 19.32 -14.40
CA VAL A 283 -12.13 18.71 -15.37
C VAL A 283 -12.83 17.62 -16.13
N LYS A 284 -12.94 17.72 -17.45
CA LYS A 284 -13.59 16.77 -18.34
C LYS A 284 -12.80 15.48 -18.45
N ILE A 285 -13.47 14.34 -18.25
CA ILE A 285 -12.87 13.00 -18.39
C ILE A 285 -13.03 12.57 -19.85
N GLY A 286 -11.93 12.10 -20.46
CA GLY A 286 -11.95 11.50 -21.79
C GLY A 286 -12.67 10.15 -21.80
N GLN A 287 -13.10 9.72 -22.98
CA GLN A 287 -13.73 8.39 -23.19
C GLN A 287 -12.81 7.21 -22.86
N ASP A 288 -11.50 7.46 -22.78
CA ASP A 288 -10.42 6.54 -22.41
C ASP A 288 -10.06 6.59 -20.92
N GLY A 289 -10.79 7.39 -20.10
CA GLY A 289 -10.51 7.58 -18.67
C GLY A 289 -9.39 8.54 -18.36
N THR A 290 -8.90 9.30 -19.35
CA THR A 290 -7.85 10.27 -19.10
C THR A 290 -8.38 11.71 -18.97
N ILE A 291 -7.59 12.56 -18.34
CA ILE A 291 -7.83 14.01 -18.20
C ILE A 291 -6.61 14.80 -18.73
N PRO A 292 -6.76 16.07 -19.12
CA PRO A 292 -5.62 16.94 -19.38
C PRO A 292 -4.76 17.07 -18.13
N PHE A 293 -3.43 16.96 -18.31
CA PHE A 293 -2.47 17.03 -17.21
C PHE A 293 -1.51 18.22 -17.37
N ARG A 294 -0.82 18.25 -18.50
CA ARG A 294 0.08 19.34 -18.94
C ARG A 294 -0.15 19.56 -20.44
N GLU A 295 0.53 20.56 -21.00
CA GLU A 295 0.52 20.76 -22.44
C GLU A 295 0.90 19.45 -23.15
N ASP A 296 0.02 18.95 -24.03
CA ASP A 296 0.15 17.70 -24.78
C ASP A 296 0.26 16.41 -23.95
N GLU A 297 0.06 16.47 -22.62
CA GLU A 297 0.07 15.31 -21.72
C GLU A 297 -1.31 15.04 -21.12
N ARG A 298 -1.65 13.77 -20.99
CA ARG A 298 -2.86 13.28 -20.32
C ARG A 298 -2.50 12.29 -19.23
N ILE A 299 -3.35 12.22 -18.18
CA ILE A 299 -3.16 11.30 -17.05
C ILE A 299 -4.51 10.66 -16.69
N GLU A 300 -4.52 9.53 -16.02
CA GLU A 300 -5.75 8.90 -15.55
C GLU A 300 -6.51 9.83 -14.57
N PHE A 301 -7.84 9.88 -14.71
CA PHE A 301 -8.71 10.73 -13.88
C PHE A 301 -8.62 10.42 -12.38
N THR A 302 -8.17 9.23 -12.01
CA THR A 302 -7.94 8.78 -10.63
C THR A 302 -6.92 9.65 -9.88
N ASP A 303 -6.04 10.35 -10.61
CA ASP A 303 -5.11 11.31 -10.00
C ASP A 303 -5.83 12.46 -9.27
N LEU A 304 -6.96 12.95 -9.79
CA LEU A 304 -7.75 13.99 -9.10
C LEU A 304 -8.28 13.52 -7.75
N ILE A 305 -8.62 12.24 -7.64
CA ILE A 305 -9.14 11.63 -6.42
C ILE A 305 -8.02 11.46 -5.40
N SER A 306 -6.87 10.94 -5.83
CA SER A 306 -5.72 10.67 -4.97
C SER A 306 -5.10 11.94 -4.35
N ARG A 307 -5.36 13.10 -4.92
CA ARG A 307 -4.93 14.42 -4.37
C ARG A 307 -5.82 14.93 -3.26
N ARG A 308 -7.05 14.39 -3.08
CA ARG A 308 -7.98 14.81 -2.05
C ARG A 308 -7.63 14.23 -0.68
N GLN A 309 -8.12 14.90 0.37
CA GLN A 309 -8.11 14.36 1.72
C GLN A 309 -9.41 13.58 1.99
N ILE A 310 -9.35 12.58 2.86
CA ILE A 310 -10.55 11.92 3.36
C ILE A 310 -11.42 12.94 4.10
N GLY A 311 -12.75 12.87 3.89
CA GLY A 311 -13.71 13.85 4.40
C GLY A 311 -13.95 15.07 3.51
N GLU A 312 -13.09 15.35 2.51
CA GLU A 312 -13.37 16.34 1.48
C GLU A 312 -14.49 15.84 0.53
N ASN A 313 -15.10 16.75 -0.21
CA ASN A 313 -16.05 16.41 -1.28
C ASN A 313 -15.39 16.67 -2.64
N LEU A 314 -15.75 15.82 -3.60
CA LEU A 314 -15.38 15.96 -5.01
C LEU A 314 -16.64 16.27 -5.80
N ASP A 315 -16.65 17.40 -6.53
CA ASP A 315 -17.74 17.75 -7.40
C ASP A 315 -17.66 16.92 -8.70
N ALA A 316 -18.74 16.28 -9.09
CA ALA A 316 -18.78 15.45 -10.28
C ALA A 316 -20.01 15.75 -11.15
N VAL A 317 -19.86 15.56 -12.44
CA VAL A 317 -20.98 15.55 -13.40
C VAL A 317 -21.09 14.15 -13.96
N ILE A 318 -22.32 13.65 -13.95
CA ILE A 318 -22.67 12.33 -14.49
C ILE A 318 -23.79 12.43 -15.51
N VAL A 319 -23.88 11.47 -16.42
CA VAL A 319 -25.07 11.22 -17.23
C VAL A 319 -25.76 9.97 -16.68
N ARG A 320 -26.99 10.11 -16.23
CA ARG A 320 -27.85 9.04 -15.71
C ARG A 320 -29.15 8.99 -16.48
N GLY A 321 -29.40 7.87 -17.16
CA GLY A 321 -30.57 7.73 -18.02
C GLY A 321 -30.67 8.81 -19.14
N GLY A 322 -29.51 9.15 -19.72
CA GLY A 322 -29.43 10.18 -20.79
C GLY A 322 -29.55 11.63 -20.29
N LYS A 323 -29.55 11.87 -18.96
CA LYS A 323 -29.66 13.22 -18.38
C LYS A 323 -28.43 13.55 -17.55
N GLU A 324 -27.88 14.73 -17.82
CA GLU A 324 -26.78 15.26 -17.04
C GLU A 324 -27.23 15.66 -15.63
N GLN A 325 -26.40 15.31 -14.62
CA GLN A 325 -26.64 15.61 -13.21
C GLN A 325 -25.32 15.98 -12.53
N ALA A 326 -25.35 17.05 -11.73
CA ALA A 326 -24.25 17.39 -10.83
C ALA A 326 -24.42 16.63 -9.49
N VAL A 327 -23.39 15.99 -9.02
CA VAL A 327 -23.37 15.25 -7.76
C VAL A 327 -22.12 15.59 -6.95
N LYS A 328 -22.19 15.41 -5.64
CA LYS A 328 -21.03 15.53 -4.73
C LYS A 328 -20.65 14.17 -4.18
N ILE A 329 -19.40 13.78 -4.35
CA ILE A 329 -18.88 12.50 -3.90
C ILE A 329 -18.03 12.74 -2.65
N PRO A 330 -18.44 12.23 -1.47
CA PRO A 330 -17.65 12.36 -0.25
C PRO A 330 -16.43 11.43 -0.34
N MET A 331 -15.23 11.96 -0.12
CA MET A 331 -14.00 11.17 -0.15
C MET A 331 -13.89 10.28 1.10
N ARG A 332 -13.72 8.99 0.87
CA ARG A 332 -13.60 7.96 1.92
C ARG A 332 -12.36 7.11 1.68
N ALA A 333 -11.89 6.45 2.75
CA ALA A 333 -10.86 5.42 2.64
C ALA A 333 -11.33 4.28 1.73
N SER A 334 -10.39 3.57 1.14
CA SER A 334 -10.68 2.36 0.36
C SER A 334 -11.46 1.34 1.19
N ALA A 335 -12.45 0.70 0.57
CA ALA A 335 -13.26 -0.35 1.16
C ALA A 335 -13.16 -1.60 0.27
N ASP A 336 -12.12 -2.39 0.48
CA ASP A 336 -11.87 -3.59 -0.30
C ASP A 336 -12.45 -4.82 0.38
N LEU A 337 -13.12 -5.68 -0.38
CA LEU A 337 -13.65 -6.95 0.13
C LEU A 337 -12.53 -7.88 0.61
N VAL A 338 -11.42 -7.88 -0.10
CA VAL A 338 -10.16 -8.54 0.28
C VAL A 338 -9.10 -7.46 0.33
N PRO A 339 -8.71 -7.01 1.51
CA PRO A 339 -7.71 -5.95 1.64
C PRO A 339 -6.37 -6.36 1.03
N GLY A 340 -5.73 -5.39 0.35
CA GLY A 340 -4.34 -5.48 -0.09
C GLY A 340 -3.36 -5.59 1.08
N PRO A 341 -2.05 -5.47 0.83
CA PRO A 341 -1.03 -5.68 1.85
C PRO A 341 -1.26 -4.81 3.10
N ARG A 342 -1.34 -5.46 4.25
CA ARG A 342 -1.47 -4.83 5.57
C ARG A 342 -0.14 -4.87 6.30
N TYR A 343 0.40 -3.72 6.61
CA TYR A 343 1.62 -3.58 7.39
C TYR A 343 1.28 -3.13 8.81
N ASP A 344 2.18 -3.41 9.75
CA ASP A 344 2.07 -2.98 11.15
C ASP A 344 0.80 -3.47 11.89
N ALA A 345 0.08 -4.43 11.30
CA ALA A 345 -1.16 -4.99 11.83
C ALA A 345 -1.03 -6.50 12.05
N LYS A 346 -1.45 -6.96 13.24
CA LYS A 346 -1.53 -8.40 13.52
C LYS A 346 -2.73 -9.01 12.81
N PRO A 347 -2.62 -10.26 12.30
CA PRO A 347 -3.75 -10.95 11.70
C PRO A 347 -4.85 -11.22 12.72
N SER A 348 -6.11 -11.00 12.32
CA SER A 348 -7.27 -11.41 13.11
C SER A 348 -7.55 -12.90 12.90
N TYR A 349 -7.90 -13.62 13.95
CA TYR A 349 -8.26 -15.03 13.88
C TYR A 349 -9.23 -15.45 14.97
N PHE A 350 -9.99 -16.52 14.70
CA PHE A 350 -10.85 -17.19 15.66
C PHE A 350 -10.72 -18.72 15.49
N ILE A 351 -10.68 -19.46 16.61
CA ILE A 351 -10.49 -20.91 16.61
C ILE A 351 -11.62 -21.58 17.38
N LEU A 352 -12.27 -22.56 16.76
CA LEU A 352 -13.27 -23.41 17.40
C LEU A 352 -13.03 -24.87 17.02
N GLY A 353 -12.91 -25.77 18.01
CA GLY A 353 -12.72 -27.21 17.76
C GLY A 353 -11.50 -27.54 16.89
N GLY A 354 -10.52 -26.63 16.81
CA GLY A 354 -9.34 -26.73 15.96
C GLY A 354 -9.49 -26.15 14.55
N LEU A 355 -10.67 -25.67 14.17
CA LEU A 355 -10.89 -24.93 12.93
C LEU A 355 -10.40 -23.50 13.10
N VAL A 356 -9.52 -23.00 12.24
CA VAL A 356 -8.96 -21.65 12.28
C VAL A 356 -9.62 -20.79 11.21
N PHE A 357 -10.34 -19.77 11.64
CA PHE A 357 -11.03 -18.81 10.76
C PHE A 357 -10.30 -17.47 10.76
N MET A 358 -10.16 -16.88 9.57
CA MET A 358 -9.49 -15.59 9.37
C MET A 358 -10.21 -14.78 8.29
N PRO A 359 -10.14 -13.45 8.33
CA PRO A 359 -10.45 -12.64 7.16
C PRO A 359 -9.46 -12.97 6.04
N LEU A 360 -9.94 -13.06 4.81
CA LEU A 360 -9.09 -13.22 3.64
C LEU A 360 -8.36 -11.90 3.37
N THR A 361 -7.04 -11.97 3.23
CA THR A 361 -6.17 -10.85 2.86
C THR A 361 -5.11 -11.33 1.88
N ASP A 362 -4.45 -10.41 1.19
CA ASP A 362 -3.39 -10.78 0.25
C ASP A 362 -2.22 -11.50 0.93
N GLU A 363 -1.89 -11.12 2.19
CA GLU A 363 -0.85 -11.82 2.95
C GLU A 363 -1.25 -13.27 3.30
N LEU A 364 -2.52 -13.50 3.63
CA LEU A 364 -3.00 -14.86 3.89
C LEU A 364 -2.97 -15.69 2.60
N ILE A 365 -3.35 -15.10 1.46
CA ILE A 365 -3.23 -15.71 0.13
C ILE A 365 -1.76 -16.05 -0.17
N GLY A 366 -0.86 -15.11 0.08
CA GLY A 366 0.59 -15.31 -0.10
C GLY A 366 1.16 -16.40 0.80
N ALA A 367 0.75 -16.45 2.07
CA ALA A 367 1.26 -17.38 3.06
C ALA A 367 0.78 -18.83 2.85
N ARG A 368 -0.46 -19.02 2.38
CA ARG A 368 -1.07 -20.35 2.27
C ARG A 368 -1.34 -20.80 0.84
N GLY A 369 -1.20 -19.90 -0.13
CA GLY A 369 -1.69 -20.13 -1.48
C GLY A 369 -3.23 -20.07 -1.54
N ALA A 370 -3.76 -19.98 -2.72
CA ALA A 370 -5.20 -19.93 -2.93
C ALA A 370 -5.60 -20.58 -4.26
N GLY A 371 -6.73 -21.29 -4.24
CA GLY A 371 -7.39 -21.76 -5.44
C GLY A 371 -8.01 -20.61 -6.26
N PHE A 372 -8.47 -20.93 -7.47
CA PHE A 372 -9.03 -19.96 -8.41
C PHE A 372 -10.10 -19.07 -7.78
N ARG A 373 -11.06 -19.64 -7.05
CA ARG A 373 -12.18 -18.91 -6.44
C ARG A 373 -11.72 -17.84 -5.45
N VAL A 374 -10.80 -18.18 -4.55
CA VAL A 374 -10.25 -17.22 -3.58
C VAL A 374 -9.48 -16.10 -4.29
N ARG A 375 -8.70 -16.45 -5.32
CA ARG A 375 -8.00 -15.44 -6.14
C ARG A 375 -8.95 -14.53 -6.89
N SER A 376 -10.08 -15.05 -7.41
CA SER A 376 -11.08 -14.21 -8.08
C SER A 376 -11.80 -13.28 -7.10
N LEU A 377 -11.99 -13.67 -5.84
CA LEU A 377 -12.54 -12.78 -4.81
C LEU A 377 -11.56 -11.63 -4.48
N SER A 378 -10.26 -11.90 -4.47
CA SER A 378 -9.24 -10.86 -4.30
C SER A 378 -9.15 -9.93 -5.52
N ALA A 379 -9.22 -10.48 -6.75
CA ALA A 379 -9.07 -9.70 -7.98
C ALA A 379 -10.32 -8.88 -8.33
N ASP A 380 -11.52 -9.49 -8.18
CA ASP A 380 -12.77 -8.97 -8.74
C ASP A 380 -13.87 -8.73 -7.70
N GLY A 381 -13.62 -9.09 -6.45
CA GLY A 381 -14.61 -8.99 -5.38
C GLY A 381 -14.80 -7.55 -4.92
N MET A 382 -16.07 -7.14 -4.80
CA MET A 382 -16.44 -5.88 -4.16
C MET A 382 -17.27 -6.13 -2.91
N PRO A 383 -17.14 -5.28 -1.88
CA PRO A 383 -17.98 -5.38 -0.70
C PRO A 383 -19.44 -5.08 -1.05
N THR A 384 -20.36 -5.79 -0.38
CA THR A 384 -21.81 -5.54 -0.41
C THR A 384 -22.29 -5.24 1.00
N PRO A 385 -23.52 -4.73 1.20
CA PRO A 385 -24.06 -4.53 2.54
C PRO A 385 -24.09 -5.80 3.39
N GLU A 386 -24.25 -6.97 2.76
CA GLU A 386 -24.32 -8.28 3.42
C GLU A 386 -22.92 -8.89 3.64
N ARG A 387 -21.90 -8.43 2.90
CA ARG A 387 -20.55 -9.01 2.94
C ARG A 387 -19.49 -7.94 2.76
N THR A 388 -18.91 -7.53 3.87
CA THR A 388 -17.81 -6.54 3.90
C THR A 388 -16.43 -7.17 4.02
N GLU A 389 -16.37 -8.47 4.37
CA GLU A 389 -15.14 -9.28 4.43
C GLU A 389 -15.40 -10.67 3.85
N VAL A 390 -14.37 -11.30 3.35
CA VAL A 390 -14.39 -12.74 3.07
C VAL A 390 -13.79 -13.48 4.26
N VAL A 391 -14.61 -14.19 5.02
CA VAL A 391 -14.09 -15.05 6.09
C VAL A 391 -13.76 -16.42 5.50
N VAL A 392 -12.56 -16.94 5.77
CA VAL A 392 -12.15 -18.27 5.30
C VAL A 392 -11.84 -19.20 6.48
N LEU A 393 -12.13 -20.49 6.30
CA LEU A 393 -11.46 -21.54 7.06
C LEU A 393 -10.03 -21.60 6.54
N SER A 394 -9.10 -20.96 7.26
CA SER A 394 -7.70 -20.86 6.86
C SER A 394 -7.03 -22.25 6.84
N HIS A 395 -7.22 -23.00 7.92
CA HIS A 395 -6.71 -24.38 8.08
C HIS A 395 -7.32 -25.06 9.31
N VAL A 396 -6.99 -26.33 9.52
CA VAL A 396 -7.44 -27.12 10.67
C VAL A 396 -6.25 -27.57 11.52
N LEU A 397 -6.29 -27.31 12.80
CA LEU A 397 -5.40 -27.88 13.82
C LEU A 397 -5.87 -29.30 14.10
N ALA A 398 -5.14 -30.28 13.58
CA ALA A 398 -5.59 -31.68 13.59
C ALA A 398 -5.76 -32.25 15.00
N HIS A 399 -6.91 -32.86 15.25
CA HIS A 399 -7.28 -33.56 16.47
C HIS A 399 -8.28 -34.71 16.14
N ASP A 400 -8.40 -35.71 16.98
CA ASP A 400 -9.36 -36.80 16.74
C ASP A 400 -10.80 -36.31 16.62
N PHE A 401 -11.13 -35.25 17.32
CA PHE A 401 -12.46 -34.60 17.30
C PHE A 401 -12.86 -34.06 15.92
N ASN A 402 -11.91 -33.52 15.16
CA ASN A 402 -12.15 -32.92 13.85
C ASN A 402 -11.67 -33.79 12.70
N ARG A 403 -11.63 -35.11 12.91
CA ARG A 403 -11.26 -36.14 11.92
C ARG A 403 -12.11 -35.96 10.65
N GLY A 404 -11.46 -36.05 9.49
CA GLY A 404 -12.08 -35.91 8.16
C GLY A 404 -12.03 -34.47 7.60
N TYR A 405 -11.66 -33.49 8.42
CA TYR A 405 -11.55 -32.07 7.99
C TYR A 405 -10.11 -31.56 7.89
N HIS A 406 -9.10 -32.40 8.22
CA HIS A 406 -7.70 -31.95 8.39
C HIS A 406 -7.08 -31.34 7.13
N SER A 407 -7.51 -31.76 5.93
CA SER A 407 -7.01 -31.25 4.65
C SER A 407 -7.73 -30.00 4.15
N TRP A 408 -8.75 -29.53 4.87
CA TRP A 408 -9.53 -28.39 4.45
C TRP A 408 -8.78 -27.10 4.77
N SER A 409 -8.65 -26.24 3.77
CA SER A 409 -7.96 -24.95 3.91
C SER A 409 -8.43 -23.95 2.87
N MET A 410 -8.29 -22.66 3.19
CA MET A 410 -8.60 -21.54 2.31
C MET A 410 -10.01 -21.61 1.71
N ALA A 411 -10.98 -22.12 2.48
CA ALA A 411 -12.36 -22.29 2.06
C ALA A 411 -13.22 -21.12 2.60
N PRO A 412 -13.86 -20.30 1.73
CA PRO A 412 -14.72 -19.22 2.17
C PRO A 412 -15.94 -19.75 2.94
N VAL A 413 -16.23 -19.14 4.09
CA VAL A 413 -17.40 -19.45 4.93
C VAL A 413 -18.57 -18.63 4.45
N THR A 414 -19.71 -19.29 4.19
CA THR A 414 -20.93 -18.60 3.76
C THR A 414 -21.96 -18.48 4.88
N ARG A 415 -22.09 -19.54 5.70
CA ARG A 415 -23.05 -19.54 6.83
C ARG A 415 -22.49 -20.31 8.02
N VAL A 416 -22.92 -19.91 9.21
CA VAL A 416 -22.68 -20.65 10.47
C VAL A 416 -23.98 -20.70 11.26
N ASN A 417 -24.41 -21.89 11.65
CA ASN A 417 -25.65 -22.11 12.40
C ASN A 417 -26.88 -21.44 11.75
N GLY A 418 -26.96 -21.49 10.39
CA GLY A 418 -28.02 -20.88 9.61
C GLY A 418 -27.87 -19.37 9.39
N ARG A 419 -26.91 -18.69 10.04
CA ARG A 419 -26.65 -17.25 9.89
C ARG A 419 -25.64 -16.99 8.76
N THR A 420 -25.95 -16.08 7.87
CA THR A 420 -25.02 -15.61 6.81
C THR A 420 -23.84 -14.86 7.45
N ILE A 421 -22.63 -15.12 6.93
CA ILE A 421 -21.37 -14.53 7.42
C ILE A 421 -20.89 -13.47 6.44
N GLY A 422 -20.95 -12.21 6.87
CA GLY A 422 -20.46 -11.05 6.12
C GLY A 422 -19.11 -10.52 6.58
N LYS A 423 -18.68 -10.88 7.81
CA LYS A 423 -17.38 -10.52 8.42
C LYS A 423 -17.03 -11.46 9.56
N LEU A 424 -15.77 -11.42 10.02
CA LEU A 424 -15.30 -12.33 11.08
C LEU A 424 -16.08 -12.18 12.40
N ALA A 425 -16.50 -10.97 12.75
CA ALA A 425 -17.31 -10.73 13.94
C ALA A 425 -18.67 -11.46 13.88
N ASP A 426 -19.30 -11.56 12.69
CA ASP A 426 -20.55 -12.30 12.52
C ASP A 426 -20.37 -13.80 12.77
N LEU A 427 -19.23 -14.34 12.34
CA LEU A 427 -18.87 -15.75 12.60
C LEU A 427 -18.72 -16.01 14.09
N VAL A 428 -17.98 -15.17 14.80
CA VAL A 428 -17.81 -15.27 16.26
C VAL A 428 -19.16 -15.24 16.99
N GLU A 429 -20.05 -14.34 16.58
CA GLU A 429 -21.39 -14.22 17.17
C GLU A 429 -22.27 -15.44 16.84
N ALA A 430 -22.20 -15.95 15.60
CA ALA A 430 -22.96 -17.13 15.20
C ALA A 430 -22.59 -18.40 16.01
N PHE A 431 -21.33 -18.54 16.39
CA PHE A 431 -20.86 -19.66 17.20
C PHE A 431 -21.33 -19.63 18.67
N LYS A 432 -21.85 -18.49 19.17
CA LYS A 432 -22.47 -18.45 20.50
C LYS A 432 -23.81 -19.19 20.57
N ASN A 433 -24.43 -19.45 19.42
CA ASN A 433 -25.78 -20.01 19.32
C ASN A 433 -25.76 -21.32 18.50
N PRO A 434 -25.34 -22.45 19.10
CA PRO A 434 -25.39 -23.75 18.44
C PRO A 434 -26.84 -24.16 18.14
N VAL A 435 -27.08 -24.90 17.06
CA VAL A 435 -28.38 -25.44 16.69
C VAL A 435 -28.43 -26.93 17.05
N ASP A 436 -29.41 -27.34 17.83
CA ASP A 436 -29.56 -28.72 18.32
C ASP A 436 -28.27 -29.30 18.92
N GLY A 437 -27.53 -28.49 19.69
CA GLY A 437 -26.27 -28.87 20.32
C GLY A 437 -25.08 -28.98 19.36
N ARG A 438 -25.20 -28.53 18.13
CA ARG A 438 -24.15 -28.62 17.10
C ARG A 438 -23.84 -27.29 16.47
N HIS A 439 -22.61 -27.14 16.02
CA HIS A 439 -22.20 -26.10 15.10
C HIS A 439 -22.21 -26.65 13.70
N ASP A 440 -22.89 -25.92 12.82
CA ASP A 440 -23.08 -26.23 11.42
C ASP A 440 -22.44 -25.11 10.57
N ILE A 441 -21.45 -25.45 9.78
CA ILE A 441 -20.64 -24.48 9.03
C ILE A 441 -20.75 -24.83 7.54
N GLU A 442 -21.27 -23.90 6.78
CA GLU A 442 -21.37 -24.00 5.33
C GLU A 442 -20.20 -23.26 4.68
N LEU A 443 -19.51 -23.94 3.79
CA LEU A 443 -18.35 -23.43 3.07
C LEU A 443 -18.64 -23.38 1.57
N GLU A 444 -18.10 -22.38 0.90
CA GLU A 444 -18.05 -22.34 -0.55
C GLU A 444 -16.93 -23.26 -1.03
N HIS A 445 -17.28 -24.39 -1.67
CA HIS A 445 -16.31 -25.32 -2.21
C HIS A 445 -16.26 -25.22 -3.74
N TYR A 446 -15.06 -25.04 -4.27
CA TYR A 446 -14.80 -25.10 -5.71
C TYR A 446 -14.18 -26.47 -6.05
N SER A 447 -14.95 -27.34 -6.68
CA SER A 447 -14.38 -28.47 -7.44
C SER A 447 -14.17 -27.98 -8.88
N GLY A 448 -12.98 -28.15 -9.46
CA GLY A 448 -12.58 -27.63 -10.77
C GLY A 448 -13.42 -28.09 -11.99
N TYR A 449 -14.58 -28.66 -11.78
CA TYR A 449 -15.53 -29.11 -12.78
C TYR A 449 -16.95 -28.58 -12.48
N GLY A 450 -17.14 -27.28 -12.59
CA GLY A 450 -18.39 -26.70 -13.10
C GLY A 450 -19.58 -26.52 -12.17
N GLU A 451 -19.62 -26.95 -10.90
CA GLU A 451 -20.73 -26.63 -9.98
C GLU A 451 -20.20 -26.34 -8.57
N ASN A 452 -20.63 -25.20 -8.01
CA ASN A 452 -20.45 -24.85 -6.60
C ASN A 452 -21.26 -25.82 -5.74
N LYS A 453 -20.71 -26.96 -5.37
CA LYS A 453 -21.30 -27.80 -4.33
C LYS A 453 -20.79 -27.30 -3.00
N GLY A 454 -21.67 -26.70 -2.20
CA GLY A 454 -21.38 -26.29 -0.83
C GLY A 454 -20.84 -27.49 -0.03
N SER A 455 -19.78 -27.25 0.74
CA SER A 455 -19.23 -28.21 1.68
C SER A 455 -19.66 -27.84 3.09
N ARG A 456 -19.85 -28.85 3.95
CA ARG A 456 -20.42 -28.68 5.28
C ARG A 456 -19.54 -29.31 6.35
N ILE A 457 -19.28 -28.58 7.42
CA ILE A 457 -18.64 -29.10 8.64
C ILE A 457 -19.68 -29.08 9.74
N VAL A 458 -19.82 -30.19 10.43
CA VAL A 458 -20.69 -30.30 11.62
C VAL A 458 -19.88 -30.76 12.82
N LEU A 459 -19.93 -29.99 13.91
CA LEU A 459 -19.22 -30.29 15.14
C LEU A 459 -20.21 -30.31 16.34
N ASP A 460 -20.07 -31.26 17.25
CA ASP A 460 -20.76 -31.21 18.55
C ASP A 460 -20.24 -30.01 19.36
N ALA A 461 -21.13 -29.11 19.78
CA ALA A 461 -20.76 -27.83 20.38
C ALA A 461 -20.11 -27.99 21.77
N ALA A 462 -20.65 -28.91 22.59
CA ALA A 462 -20.12 -29.16 23.92
C ALA A 462 -18.73 -29.81 23.85
N THR A 463 -18.55 -30.76 22.96
CA THR A 463 -17.25 -31.41 22.75
C THR A 463 -16.23 -30.45 22.15
N ALA A 464 -16.62 -29.60 21.19
CA ALA A 464 -15.73 -28.57 20.60
C ALA A 464 -15.17 -27.66 21.68
N ALA A 465 -16.02 -27.17 22.59
CA ALA A 465 -15.60 -26.33 23.73
C ALA A 465 -14.68 -27.09 24.71
N LYS A 466 -15.00 -28.37 25.00
CA LYS A 466 -14.23 -29.20 25.93
C LYS A 466 -12.83 -29.53 25.43
N VAL A 467 -12.64 -29.80 24.13
CA VAL A 467 -11.34 -30.21 23.57
C VAL A 467 -10.47 -29.01 23.19
N LEU A 468 -11.05 -27.82 23.06
CA LEU A 468 -10.33 -26.62 22.58
C LEU A 468 -9.07 -26.31 23.40
N PRO A 469 -9.08 -26.30 24.76
CA PRO A 469 -7.87 -26.00 25.54
C PRO A 469 -6.71 -26.98 25.24
N ALA A 470 -7.02 -28.27 25.07
CA ALA A 470 -6.01 -29.27 24.75
C ALA A 470 -5.43 -29.09 23.33
N ILE A 471 -6.27 -28.72 22.36
CA ILE A 471 -5.82 -28.39 21.00
C ILE A 471 -4.91 -27.17 21.04
N LEU A 472 -5.34 -26.07 21.68
CA LEU A 472 -4.53 -24.85 21.78
C LEU A 472 -3.16 -25.13 22.42
N ALA A 473 -3.13 -25.87 23.53
CA ALA A 473 -1.89 -26.24 24.21
C ALA A 473 -0.97 -27.06 23.31
N ARG A 474 -1.52 -28.06 22.57
CA ARG A 474 -0.76 -28.93 21.67
C ARG A 474 -0.05 -28.14 20.55
N TYR A 475 -0.69 -27.10 20.04
CA TYR A 475 -0.18 -26.28 18.92
C TYR A 475 0.49 -24.97 19.39
N GLY A 476 0.67 -24.76 20.70
CA GLY A 476 1.30 -23.55 21.24
C GLY A 476 0.52 -22.26 20.93
N VAL A 477 -0.82 -22.38 20.85
CA VAL A 477 -1.70 -21.23 20.57
C VAL A 477 -2.08 -20.56 21.90
N PRO A 478 -1.77 -19.27 22.12
CA PRO A 478 -1.98 -18.60 23.41
C PRO A 478 -3.45 -18.29 23.72
N ALA A 479 -4.29 -18.14 22.68
CA ALA A 479 -5.71 -17.84 22.84
C ALA A 479 -6.52 -18.35 21.65
N ASP A 480 -7.82 -18.59 21.85
CA ASP A 480 -8.75 -19.00 20.80
C ASP A 480 -9.07 -17.90 19.78
N ARG A 481 -8.65 -16.66 20.05
CA ARG A 481 -8.90 -15.51 19.19
C ARG A 481 -7.85 -14.42 19.34
N SER A 482 -7.74 -13.57 18.32
CA SER A 482 -6.92 -12.38 18.33
C SER A 482 -7.44 -11.30 19.30
N ASP A 483 -6.57 -10.35 19.67
CA ASP A 483 -6.88 -9.34 20.69
C ASP A 483 -8.00 -8.37 20.30
N ASP A 484 -8.15 -8.08 19.01
CA ASP A 484 -9.21 -7.25 18.45
C ASP A 484 -10.61 -7.86 18.67
N LEU A 485 -10.72 -9.19 18.69
CA LEU A 485 -11.97 -9.93 18.93
C LEU A 485 -12.28 -10.13 20.43
N LYS A 486 -11.40 -9.70 21.33
CA LYS A 486 -11.61 -9.73 22.80
C LYS A 486 -12.25 -8.46 23.33
N LYS A 487 -12.21 -7.38 22.55
CA LYS A 487 -12.83 -6.10 22.92
C LYS A 487 -14.35 -6.22 22.68
N PRO A 488 -15.18 -5.74 23.63
CA PRO A 488 -16.64 -5.76 23.49
C PRO A 488 -17.15 -4.87 22.37
#